data_fd1616bf931546caf7c50c33a6340f16
#
_entry.id   fd1616bf931546caf7c50c33a6340f16
#
_cell.length_a   1.000
_cell.length_b   1.000
_cell.length_c   1.000
_cell.angle_alpha   90.00
_cell.angle_beta   90.00
_cell.angle_gamma   90.00
#
_symmetry.space_group_name_H-M   'P 1'
#
loop_
_entity.id
_entity.type
_entity.pdbx_description
1 polymer ?
#
loop_
_entity_poly.entity_id
_entity_poly.type
_entity_poly.pdbx_seq_one_letter_code
_entity_poly.pdbx_strand_id
1 'polypeptide(L)'
;MAVYFQKREVVVPGQLLAEGRYRASFGTYDEEGKIFSSLVGLAELRGNTVKVVALEGAYIPKEGDLVIGTINIVAGNNWKVDIGGPYGASLHANNALRRPYSEDISEYMDIGDVIAAEVIAFDRGSGPFLGMKGRGLRVLQGGMVLDVSPAKIPRIIGRRGSMINMIQDHLNIETMVGQNGRIWLLAPSTKILRLAVKAFRTIEAQAHTSKLTDRISEMLAKEMAEIKGSEPEKEVDPEEASVSDDSSEVKAPAEDAPAEVESEPEPEPEVEPEPEVVTEAEKEEPAEVKAEAEVIDEEDEIQTEEVSEE
;
A
#
# COMPACT_ATOMS: atom_id res chain seq x y z
N MET A 1 26.10 11.64 26.62
CA MET A 1 25.24 11.69 25.41
C MET A 1 25.98 12.48 24.36
N ALA A 2 26.42 11.85 23.31
CA ALA A 2 27.09 12.50 22.20
C ALA A 2 26.40 12.12 20.87
N VAL A 3 26.34 13.08 19.95
CA VAL A 3 25.86 12.87 18.58
C VAL A 3 26.99 13.24 17.64
N TYR A 4 27.30 12.39 16.71
CA TYR A 4 28.47 12.45 15.83
C TYR A 4 28.13 12.79 14.39
N PHE A 5 26.90 13.27 14.09
CA PHE A 5 26.46 13.66 12.77
C PHE A 5 25.70 14.99 12.80
N GLN A 6 25.67 15.66 11.64
CA GLN A 6 24.83 16.83 11.41
C GLN A 6 23.47 16.43 10.86
N LYS A 7 22.48 17.28 11.03
CA LYS A 7 21.12 17.02 10.51
C LYS A 7 21.13 16.82 9.00
N ARG A 8 20.66 15.65 8.55
CA ARG A 8 20.66 15.22 7.14
C ARG A 8 22.07 15.04 6.53
N GLU A 9 23.04 14.73 7.34
CA GLU A 9 24.35 14.29 6.86
C GLU A 9 24.23 12.90 6.22
N VAL A 10 24.94 12.67 5.13
CA VAL A 10 25.04 11.36 4.49
C VAL A 10 25.94 10.47 5.34
N VAL A 11 25.41 9.34 5.74
CA VAL A 11 26.11 8.36 6.57
C VAL A 11 26.20 7.01 5.87
N VAL A 12 27.19 6.23 6.23
CA VAL A 12 27.46 4.91 5.65
C VAL A 12 27.26 3.80 6.69
N PRO A 13 27.01 2.55 6.27
CA PRO A 13 26.89 1.43 7.19
C PRO A 13 28.11 1.28 8.09
N GLY A 14 27.87 1.01 9.39
CA GLY A 14 28.92 0.92 10.41
C GLY A 14 29.41 2.25 10.96
N GLN A 15 28.95 3.39 10.45
CA GLN A 15 29.29 4.70 11.00
C GLN A 15 28.62 4.91 12.36
N LEU A 16 29.38 5.32 13.36
CA LEU A 16 28.86 5.68 14.69
C LEU A 16 28.07 6.99 14.58
N LEU A 17 26.82 6.95 15.04
CA LEU A 17 25.90 8.09 14.99
C LEU A 17 25.72 8.77 16.35
N ALA A 18 25.56 7.98 17.40
CA ALA A 18 25.30 8.54 18.72
C ALA A 18 25.74 7.56 19.83
N GLU A 19 26.06 8.12 21.00
CA GLU A 19 26.36 7.37 22.23
C GLU A 19 25.50 7.85 23.40
N GLY A 20 25.00 6.89 24.20
CA GLY A 20 24.27 7.16 25.44
C GLY A 20 22.81 6.79 25.35
N ARG A 21 21.91 7.56 25.99
CA ARG A 21 20.47 7.23 26.11
C ARG A 21 19.64 7.55 24.85
N TYR A 22 20.20 7.30 23.68
CA TYR A 22 19.45 7.36 22.43
C TYR A 22 18.84 6.01 22.11
N ARG A 23 17.79 6.01 21.26
CA ARG A 23 17.14 4.80 20.77
C ARG A 23 17.44 4.64 19.29
N ALA A 24 17.85 3.45 18.88
CA ALA A 24 17.94 3.07 17.50
C ALA A 24 16.54 2.92 16.89
N SER A 25 16.39 3.29 15.61
CA SER A 25 15.17 3.17 14.86
C SER A 25 15.50 2.69 13.43
N PHE A 26 14.65 2.99 12.47
CA PHE A 26 14.85 2.55 11.08
C PHE A 26 16.23 2.94 10.55
N GLY A 27 16.93 1.97 9.96
CA GLY A 27 18.25 2.17 9.36
C GLY A 27 19.40 2.34 10.37
N THR A 28 19.17 2.03 11.66
CA THR A 28 20.18 2.05 12.71
C THR A 28 20.10 0.81 13.58
N TYR A 29 21.19 0.46 14.25
CA TYR A 29 21.24 -0.60 15.25
C TYR A 29 22.00 -0.12 16.48
N ASP A 30 21.70 -0.71 17.62
CA ASP A 30 22.36 -0.45 18.90
C ASP A 30 23.35 -1.58 19.18
N GLU A 31 24.55 -1.20 19.61
CA GLU A 31 25.60 -2.11 20.07
C GLU A 31 26.30 -1.46 21.25
N GLU A 32 26.19 -2.05 22.43
CA GLU A 32 26.80 -1.57 23.68
C GLU A 32 26.46 -0.12 24.03
N GLY A 33 25.23 0.33 23.76
CA GLY A 33 24.80 1.71 24.02
C GLY A 33 25.33 2.74 23.01
N LYS A 34 25.86 2.27 21.89
CA LYS A 34 26.28 3.05 20.73
C LYS A 34 25.37 2.76 19.56
N ILE A 35 24.95 3.80 18.87
CA ILE A 35 24.07 3.67 17.72
C ILE A 35 24.86 3.85 16.44
N PHE A 36 24.78 2.84 15.57
CA PHE A 36 25.44 2.81 14.27
C PHE A 36 24.43 2.83 13.15
N SER A 37 24.85 3.31 11.98
CA SER A 37 24.05 3.21 10.75
C SER A 37 24.13 1.80 10.16
N SER A 38 22.98 1.25 9.72
CA SER A 38 22.90 0.01 8.96
C SER A 38 22.73 0.22 7.46
N LEU A 39 22.50 1.47 7.02
CA LEU A 39 22.17 1.84 5.63
C LEU A 39 23.01 3.05 5.20
N VAL A 40 23.17 3.18 3.88
CA VAL A 40 23.59 4.46 3.28
C VAL A 40 22.37 5.39 3.25
N GLY A 41 22.46 6.54 3.92
CA GLY A 41 21.30 7.40 4.05
C GLY A 41 21.57 8.72 4.70
N LEU A 42 20.49 9.46 4.98
CA LEU A 42 20.51 10.73 5.69
C LEU A 42 20.20 10.49 7.17
N ALA A 43 21.14 10.85 8.04
CA ALA A 43 20.93 10.74 9.48
C ALA A 43 19.99 11.84 9.99
N GLU A 44 19.03 11.45 10.82
CA GLU A 44 18.07 12.34 11.45
C GLU A 44 17.91 11.99 12.94
N LEU A 45 17.99 13.01 13.78
CA LEU A 45 17.68 12.91 15.19
C LEU A 45 16.27 13.49 15.44
N ARG A 46 15.39 12.70 16.03
CA ARG A 46 14.04 13.10 16.40
C ARG A 46 13.82 12.87 17.90
N GLY A 47 13.94 13.94 18.69
CA GLY A 47 13.95 13.81 20.15
C GLY A 47 15.14 12.96 20.61
N ASN A 48 14.86 11.77 21.14
CA ASN A 48 15.87 10.81 21.60
C ASN A 48 16.06 9.61 20.66
N THR A 49 15.45 9.65 19.46
CA THR A 49 15.50 8.55 18.50
C THR A 49 16.35 8.93 17.29
N VAL A 50 17.35 8.10 17.00
CA VAL A 50 18.22 8.23 15.82
C VAL A 50 17.69 7.32 14.74
N LYS A 51 17.48 7.85 13.54
CA LYS A 51 17.10 7.09 12.35
C LYS A 51 17.92 7.51 11.15
N VAL A 52 18.04 6.61 10.19
CA VAL A 52 18.66 6.88 8.90
C VAL A 52 17.61 6.69 7.80
N VAL A 53 17.39 7.73 7.02
CA VAL A 53 16.50 7.68 5.85
C VAL A 53 17.33 7.18 4.68
N ALA A 54 17.05 5.99 4.18
CA ALA A 54 17.75 5.40 3.05
C ALA A 54 17.68 6.30 1.81
N LEU A 55 18.79 6.48 1.11
CA LEU A 55 18.85 7.16 -0.19
C LEU A 55 18.46 6.23 -1.32
N GLU A 56 18.78 4.95 -1.18
CA GLU A 56 18.47 3.86 -2.11
C GLU A 56 18.27 2.57 -1.31
N GLY A 57 17.61 1.59 -1.90
CA GLY A 57 17.43 0.29 -1.31
C GLY A 57 16.12 -0.38 -1.73
N ALA A 58 16.04 -1.68 -1.45
CA ALA A 58 14.81 -2.44 -1.64
C ALA A 58 13.73 -1.98 -0.65
N TYR A 59 12.49 -2.15 -1.05
CA TYR A 59 11.35 -1.87 -0.18
C TYR A 59 11.30 -2.89 0.98
N ILE A 60 11.23 -2.38 2.18
CA ILE A 60 11.00 -3.19 3.39
C ILE A 60 9.61 -2.85 3.90
N PRO A 61 8.67 -3.82 3.93
CA PRO A 61 7.29 -3.59 4.36
C PRO A 61 7.20 -3.07 5.79
N LYS A 62 6.22 -2.19 6.01
CA LYS A 62 5.82 -1.70 7.34
C LYS A 62 4.32 -1.74 7.45
N GLU A 63 3.82 -1.98 8.64
CA GLU A 63 2.39 -1.91 8.94
C GLU A 63 1.83 -0.53 8.59
N GLY A 64 0.67 -0.52 7.93
CA GLY A 64 0.01 0.68 7.44
C GLY A 64 0.52 1.22 6.09
N ASP A 65 1.51 0.57 5.46
CA ASP A 65 1.97 0.99 4.14
C ASP A 65 0.95 0.59 3.06
N LEU A 66 0.59 1.54 2.20
CA LEU A 66 -0.13 1.28 0.95
C LEU A 66 0.86 0.69 -0.07
N VAL A 67 0.55 -0.46 -0.63
CA VAL A 67 1.37 -1.15 -1.63
C VAL A 67 0.57 -1.48 -2.87
N ILE A 68 1.24 -1.47 -4.02
CA ILE A 68 0.70 -1.97 -5.28
C ILE A 68 1.38 -3.29 -5.57
N GLY A 69 0.58 -4.34 -5.71
CA GLY A 69 1.08 -5.69 -5.96
C GLY A 69 0.44 -6.35 -7.17
N THR A 70 1.12 -7.35 -7.70
CA THR A 70 0.59 -8.21 -8.77
C THR A 70 0.38 -9.61 -8.21
N ILE A 71 -0.76 -10.21 -8.49
CA ILE A 71 -1.08 -11.56 -8.05
C ILE A 71 -0.27 -12.56 -8.88
N ASN A 72 0.54 -13.37 -8.19
CA ASN A 72 1.37 -14.38 -8.82
C ASN A 72 0.79 -15.79 -8.70
N ILE A 73 0.11 -16.09 -7.59
CA ILE A 73 -0.44 -17.42 -7.29
C ILE A 73 -1.78 -17.25 -6.58
N VAL A 74 -2.76 -18.05 -6.99
CA VAL A 74 -4.04 -18.24 -6.29
C VAL A 74 -4.02 -19.64 -5.68
N ALA A 75 -4.13 -19.76 -4.36
CA ALA A 75 -4.04 -21.03 -3.66
C ALA A 75 -5.03 -21.11 -2.48
N GLY A 76 -6.01 -21.97 -2.59
CA GLY A 76 -7.05 -22.16 -1.57
C GLY A 76 -7.74 -20.83 -1.23
N ASN A 77 -7.61 -20.35 -0.01
CA ASN A 77 -8.21 -19.09 0.45
C ASN A 77 -7.20 -17.93 0.47
N ASN A 78 -6.15 -17.99 -0.33
CA ASN A 78 -5.03 -17.05 -0.23
C ASN A 78 -4.46 -16.69 -1.60
N TRP A 79 -4.12 -15.43 -1.81
CA TRP A 79 -3.36 -14.96 -2.96
C TRP A 79 -1.92 -14.66 -2.53
N LYS A 80 -0.96 -15.13 -3.33
CA LYS A 80 0.43 -14.67 -3.22
C LYS A 80 0.64 -13.50 -4.15
N VAL A 81 1.12 -12.42 -3.58
CA VAL A 81 1.23 -11.12 -4.25
C VAL A 81 2.69 -10.70 -4.30
N ASP A 82 3.16 -10.36 -5.49
CA ASP A 82 4.44 -9.69 -5.66
C ASP A 82 4.30 -8.19 -5.44
N ILE A 83 5.02 -7.67 -4.47
CA ILE A 83 5.05 -6.26 -4.12
C ILE A 83 6.35 -5.55 -4.53
N GLY A 84 7.21 -6.18 -5.35
CA GLY A 84 8.48 -5.60 -5.80
C GLY A 84 9.55 -5.47 -4.71
N GLY A 85 9.44 -6.25 -3.64
CA GLY A 85 10.39 -6.29 -2.53
C GLY A 85 11.04 -7.67 -2.39
N PRO A 86 11.95 -7.84 -1.40
CA PRO A 86 12.57 -9.14 -1.12
C PRO A 86 11.61 -10.16 -0.50
N TYR A 87 10.42 -9.74 -0.10
CA TYR A 87 9.42 -10.57 0.55
C TYR A 87 8.19 -10.73 -0.34
N GLY A 88 7.74 -11.97 -0.53
CA GLY A 88 6.44 -12.26 -1.13
C GLY A 88 5.31 -11.95 -0.13
N ALA A 89 4.31 -11.23 -0.56
CA ALA A 89 3.17 -10.88 0.27
C ALA A 89 2.06 -11.92 0.22
N SER A 90 1.26 -11.99 1.27
CA SER A 90 0.13 -12.90 1.41
C SER A 90 -1.16 -12.13 1.66
N LEU A 91 -2.16 -12.29 0.78
CA LEU A 91 -3.48 -11.72 0.94
C LEU A 91 -4.48 -12.84 1.20
N HIS A 92 -5.03 -12.90 2.40
CA HIS A 92 -6.04 -13.89 2.76
C HIS A 92 -7.44 -13.41 2.37
N ALA A 93 -8.31 -14.31 1.90
CA ALA A 93 -9.67 -14.00 1.48
C ALA A 93 -10.48 -13.23 2.54
N ASN A 94 -10.29 -13.57 3.83
CA ASN A 94 -10.91 -12.84 4.94
C ASN A 94 -10.50 -11.36 4.99
N ASN A 95 -9.33 -10.99 4.48
CA ASN A 95 -8.82 -9.62 4.49
C ASN A 95 -9.14 -8.86 3.20
N ALA A 96 -9.56 -9.56 2.15
CA ALA A 96 -9.96 -8.98 0.87
C ALA A 96 -11.48 -8.88 0.71
N LEU A 97 -12.19 -9.96 1.01
CA LEU A 97 -13.61 -10.13 0.71
C LEU A 97 -14.50 -9.91 1.93
N ARG A 98 -15.75 -9.52 1.67
CA ARG A 98 -16.78 -9.42 2.73
C ARG A 98 -17.33 -10.80 3.11
N ARG A 99 -17.43 -11.72 2.14
CA ARG A 99 -17.97 -13.08 2.32
C ARG A 99 -17.00 -14.12 1.75
N PRO A 100 -15.90 -14.41 2.47
CA PRO A 100 -14.79 -15.19 1.93
C PRO A 100 -15.07 -16.69 1.73
N TYR A 101 -16.18 -17.20 2.25
CA TYR A 101 -16.49 -18.64 2.23
C TYR A 101 -17.66 -19.03 1.31
N SER A 102 -18.32 -18.07 0.65
CA SER A 102 -19.50 -18.32 -0.15
C SER A 102 -19.24 -18.43 -1.65
N GLU A 103 -18.03 -18.09 -2.10
CA GLU A 103 -17.71 -17.97 -3.53
C GLU A 103 -16.26 -18.43 -3.78
N ASP A 104 -15.99 -18.87 -5.01
CA ASP A 104 -14.61 -19.18 -5.41
C ASP A 104 -13.80 -17.90 -5.47
N ILE A 105 -12.65 -17.87 -4.80
CA ILE A 105 -11.81 -16.69 -4.73
C ILE A 105 -11.19 -16.30 -6.08
N SER A 106 -11.08 -17.25 -7.02
CA SER A 106 -10.58 -17.01 -8.38
C SER A 106 -11.53 -16.15 -9.23
N GLU A 107 -12.82 -16.08 -8.90
CA GLU A 107 -13.78 -15.21 -9.57
C GLU A 107 -13.55 -13.72 -9.24
N TYR A 108 -12.93 -13.42 -8.09
CA TYR A 108 -12.68 -12.05 -7.66
C TYR A 108 -11.36 -11.47 -8.18
N MET A 109 -10.31 -12.29 -8.16
CA MET A 109 -8.97 -11.87 -8.56
C MET A 109 -8.20 -13.06 -9.08
N ASP A 110 -7.58 -12.91 -10.26
CA ASP A 110 -6.81 -13.95 -10.92
C ASP A 110 -5.32 -13.58 -10.99
N ILE A 111 -4.53 -14.54 -11.47
CA ILE A 111 -3.09 -14.36 -11.68
C ILE A 111 -2.86 -13.25 -12.73
N GLY A 112 -2.00 -12.30 -12.37
CA GLY A 112 -1.68 -11.15 -13.20
C GLY A 112 -2.46 -9.88 -12.84
N ASP A 113 -3.52 -10.00 -12.02
CA ASP A 113 -4.25 -8.83 -11.56
C ASP A 113 -3.37 -7.93 -10.68
N VAL A 114 -3.53 -6.64 -10.88
CA VAL A 114 -2.87 -5.62 -10.07
C VAL A 114 -3.82 -5.14 -8.98
N ILE A 115 -3.33 -5.11 -7.75
CA ILE A 115 -4.12 -4.72 -6.58
C ILE A 115 -3.45 -3.59 -5.81
N ALA A 116 -4.27 -2.73 -5.23
CA ALA A 116 -3.87 -1.81 -4.18
C ALA A 116 -4.29 -2.40 -2.82
N ALA A 117 -3.32 -2.61 -1.96
CA ALA A 117 -3.52 -3.22 -0.66
C ALA A 117 -2.73 -2.49 0.42
N GLU A 118 -3.11 -2.68 1.66
CA GLU A 118 -2.40 -2.17 2.85
C GLU A 118 -1.70 -3.33 3.57
N VAL A 119 -0.51 -3.09 4.05
CA VAL A 119 0.22 -4.04 4.90
C VAL A 119 -0.39 -4.02 6.30
N ILE A 120 -1.07 -5.10 6.69
CA ILE A 120 -1.69 -5.24 8.01
C ILE A 120 -0.66 -5.63 9.07
N ALA A 121 0.23 -6.55 8.72
CA ALA A 121 1.29 -7.04 9.58
C ALA A 121 2.51 -7.45 8.77
N PHE A 122 3.68 -7.38 9.36
CA PHE A 122 4.92 -7.83 8.74
C PHE A 122 5.75 -8.66 9.69
N ASP A 123 6.07 -9.87 9.27
CA ASP A 123 7.04 -10.74 9.92
C ASP A 123 8.13 -11.15 8.92
N ARG A 124 9.38 -11.18 9.38
CA ARG A 124 10.52 -11.50 8.50
C ARG A 124 10.53 -12.93 7.99
N GLY A 125 9.94 -13.85 8.74
CA GLY A 125 9.86 -15.28 8.36
C GLY A 125 8.72 -15.56 7.40
N SER A 126 7.55 -15.01 7.67
CA SER A 126 6.31 -15.26 6.92
C SER A 126 6.04 -14.24 5.81
N GLY A 127 6.76 -13.10 5.82
CA GLY A 127 6.52 -11.98 4.91
C GLY A 127 5.38 -11.06 5.35
N PRO A 128 5.00 -10.08 4.51
CA PRO A 128 3.91 -9.16 4.80
C PRO A 128 2.54 -9.78 4.54
N PHE A 129 1.61 -9.52 5.44
CA PHE A 129 0.19 -9.82 5.30
C PHE A 129 -0.55 -8.59 4.81
N LEU A 130 -1.36 -8.77 3.76
CA LEU A 130 -2.07 -7.68 3.11
C LEU A 130 -3.56 -7.68 3.46
N GLY A 131 -4.18 -6.51 3.36
CA GLY A 131 -5.62 -6.32 3.44
C GLY A 131 -6.13 -5.34 2.40
N MET A 132 -7.37 -5.55 1.97
CA MET A 132 -8.06 -4.71 0.99
C MET A 132 -9.37 -4.10 1.53
N LYS A 133 -9.61 -4.15 2.82
CA LYS A 133 -10.84 -3.61 3.45
C LYS A 133 -10.78 -2.10 3.72
N GLY A 134 -9.64 -1.45 3.48
CA GLY A 134 -9.43 -0.02 3.66
C GLY A 134 -10.08 0.84 2.55
N ARG A 135 -10.17 2.14 2.82
CA ARG A 135 -10.70 3.11 1.85
C ARG A 135 -9.73 3.28 0.68
N GLY A 136 -10.23 3.14 -0.56
CA GLY A 136 -9.42 3.26 -1.77
C GLY A 136 -8.62 2.02 -2.16
N LEU A 137 -8.67 0.95 -1.35
CA LEU A 137 -8.07 -0.33 -1.67
C LEU A 137 -8.98 -1.12 -2.61
N ARG A 138 -8.45 -1.54 -3.74
CA ARG A 138 -9.22 -2.20 -4.80
C ARG A 138 -8.33 -2.94 -5.79
N VAL A 139 -8.93 -3.76 -6.62
CA VAL A 139 -8.31 -4.24 -7.86
C VAL A 139 -8.16 -3.06 -8.82
N LEU A 140 -6.98 -2.91 -9.41
CA LEU A 140 -6.64 -1.85 -10.35
C LEU A 140 -6.78 -2.38 -11.77
N GLN A 141 -7.91 -2.03 -12.40
CA GLN A 141 -8.21 -2.52 -13.75
C GLN A 141 -7.60 -1.62 -14.81
N GLY A 142 -6.94 -2.23 -15.78
CA GLY A 142 -6.28 -1.51 -16.88
C GLY A 142 -5.08 -0.67 -16.42
N GLY A 143 -4.64 0.24 -17.29
CA GLY A 143 -3.50 1.10 -17.00
C GLY A 143 -2.14 0.39 -17.05
N MET A 144 -1.15 1.00 -16.43
CA MET A 144 0.23 0.51 -16.38
C MET A 144 0.82 0.69 -14.99
N VAL A 145 1.62 -0.28 -14.55
CA VAL A 145 2.45 -0.15 -13.35
C VAL A 145 3.84 0.32 -13.74
N LEU A 146 4.30 1.39 -13.08
CA LEU A 146 5.64 1.95 -13.23
C LEU A 146 6.42 1.69 -11.94
N ASP A 147 7.56 1.03 -12.05
CA ASP A 147 8.48 0.83 -10.93
C ASP A 147 9.43 2.02 -10.80
N VAL A 148 9.56 2.55 -9.58
CA VAL A 148 10.48 3.62 -9.20
C VAL A 148 11.16 3.26 -7.88
N SER A 149 12.27 3.93 -7.56
CA SER A 149 12.94 3.70 -6.27
C SER A 149 12.01 4.04 -5.09
N PRO A 150 11.77 3.09 -4.14
CA PRO A 150 10.91 3.33 -2.98
C PRO A 150 11.34 4.54 -2.14
N ALA A 151 12.65 4.78 -2.06
CA ALA A 151 13.21 5.94 -1.34
C ALA A 151 12.78 7.30 -1.95
N LYS A 152 12.37 7.32 -3.22
CA LYS A 152 11.95 8.54 -3.93
C LYS A 152 10.44 8.79 -3.85
N ILE A 153 9.64 7.82 -3.40
CA ILE A 153 8.18 7.92 -3.28
C ILE A 153 7.73 9.17 -2.51
N PRO A 154 8.30 9.52 -1.34
CA PRO A 154 7.89 10.72 -0.63
C PRO A 154 8.10 12.01 -1.45
N ARG A 155 9.06 12.01 -2.39
CA ARG A 155 9.31 13.14 -3.28
C ARG A 155 8.31 13.18 -4.43
N ILE A 156 7.92 12.02 -4.96
CA ILE A 156 6.90 11.87 -6.01
C ILE A 156 5.53 12.31 -5.50
N ILE A 157 5.16 11.92 -4.29
CA ILE A 157 3.92 12.38 -3.65
C ILE A 157 3.99 13.89 -3.40
N GLY A 158 5.15 14.38 -2.93
CA GLY A 158 5.33 15.76 -2.56
C GLY A 158 4.70 16.12 -1.21
N ARG A 159 4.83 17.39 -0.80
CA ARG A 159 4.26 17.87 0.46
C ARG A 159 2.73 17.88 0.37
N ARG A 160 2.06 17.06 1.19
CA ARG A 160 0.58 16.90 1.19
C ARG A 160 0.00 16.52 -0.17
N GLY A 161 0.73 15.75 -0.95
CA GLY A 161 0.27 15.32 -2.27
C GLY A 161 0.45 16.34 -3.39
N SER A 162 1.10 17.48 -3.16
CA SER A 162 1.15 18.60 -4.13
C SER A 162 1.77 18.23 -5.49
N MET A 163 2.76 17.34 -5.51
CA MET A 163 3.41 16.94 -6.75
C MET A 163 2.51 15.98 -7.55
N ILE A 164 1.96 14.97 -6.88
CA ILE A 164 1.10 13.99 -7.56
C ILE A 164 -0.19 14.62 -8.06
N ASN A 165 -0.85 15.47 -7.26
CA ASN A 165 -2.07 16.16 -7.65
C ASN A 165 -1.82 17.06 -8.86
N MET A 166 -0.72 17.82 -8.87
CA MET A 166 -0.35 18.64 -10.02
C MET A 166 -0.21 17.82 -11.31
N ILE A 167 0.40 16.63 -11.25
CA ILE A 167 0.53 15.75 -12.41
C ILE A 167 -0.84 15.22 -12.85
N GLN A 168 -1.68 14.80 -11.91
CA GLN A 168 -3.04 14.33 -12.19
C GLN A 168 -3.87 15.41 -12.87
N ASP A 169 -3.83 16.65 -12.35
CA ASP A 169 -4.58 17.79 -12.87
C ASP A 169 -4.11 18.20 -14.28
N HIS A 170 -2.78 18.24 -14.52
CA HIS A 170 -2.24 18.62 -15.83
C HIS A 170 -2.50 17.58 -16.91
N LEU A 171 -2.45 16.30 -16.59
CA LEU A 171 -2.56 15.21 -17.55
C LEU A 171 -3.94 14.56 -17.60
N ASN A 172 -4.82 14.91 -16.67
CA ASN A 172 -6.14 14.28 -16.50
C ASN A 172 -6.03 12.74 -16.44
N ILE A 173 -5.16 12.24 -15.56
CA ILE A 173 -4.90 10.82 -15.36
C ILE A 173 -5.31 10.37 -13.96
N GLU A 174 -5.67 9.12 -13.82
CA GLU A 174 -5.80 8.49 -12.52
C GLU A 174 -4.47 7.83 -12.13
N THR A 175 -4.02 8.08 -10.90
CA THR A 175 -2.77 7.49 -10.40
C THR A 175 -2.93 7.02 -8.98
N MET A 176 -2.28 5.91 -8.66
CA MET A 176 -2.12 5.41 -7.31
C MET A 176 -0.65 5.15 -7.03
N VAL A 177 -0.16 5.59 -5.88
CA VAL A 177 1.26 5.51 -5.53
C VAL A 177 1.42 4.61 -4.32
N GLY A 178 2.08 3.47 -4.50
CA GLY A 178 2.45 2.56 -3.43
C GLY A 178 3.77 2.98 -2.74
N GLN A 179 3.88 2.74 -1.44
CA GLN A 179 5.12 2.96 -0.68
C GLN A 179 6.24 2.01 -1.13
N ASN A 180 5.87 0.91 -1.78
CA ASN A 180 6.79 -0.08 -2.33
C ASN A 180 7.53 0.34 -3.61
N GLY A 181 7.32 1.58 -4.09
CA GLY A 181 7.97 2.06 -5.31
C GLY A 181 7.20 1.75 -6.59
N ARG A 182 5.99 1.22 -6.50
CA ARG A 182 5.12 1.02 -7.65
C ARG A 182 4.10 2.13 -7.77
N ILE A 183 3.90 2.61 -9.00
CA ILE A 183 2.92 3.63 -9.33
C ILE A 183 2.01 3.06 -10.42
N TRP A 184 0.74 2.96 -10.13
CA TRP A 184 -0.25 2.62 -11.13
C TRP A 184 -0.76 3.87 -11.82
N LEU A 185 -0.84 3.82 -13.16
CA LEU A 185 -1.19 4.93 -14.02
C LEU A 185 -2.30 4.50 -14.99
N LEU A 186 -3.39 5.23 -15.00
CA LEU A 186 -4.45 5.10 -16.00
C LEU A 186 -4.62 6.41 -16.73
N ALA A 187 -4.37 6.41 -18.03
CA ALA A 187 -4.41 7.59 -18.87
C ALA A 187 -5.36 7.39 -20.07
N PRO A 188 -6.03 8.45 -20.56
CA PRO A 188 -6.97 8.35 -21.68
C PRO A 188 -6.28 8.06 -23.02
N SER A 189 -4.99 8.35 -23.14
CA SER A 189 -4.23 8.16 -24.37
C SER A 189 -2.81 7.64 -24.09
N THR A 190 -2.28 6.84 -25.00
CA THR A 190 -0.89 6.35 -24.93
C THR A 190 0.13 7.49 -24.96
N LYS A 191 -0.17 8.61 -25.65
CA LYS A 191 0.71 9.79 -25.67
C LYS A 191 0.79 10.42 -24.28
N ILE A 192 -0.35 10.58 -23.60
CA ILE A 192 -0.43 11.12 -22.23
C ILE A 192 0.24 10.15 -21.24
N LEU A 193 0.04 8.83 -21.40
CA LEU A 193 0.72 7.84 -20.57
C LEU A 193 2.23 7.93 -20.66
N ARG A 194 2.78 8.06 -21.87
CA ARG A 194 4.24 8.25 -22.07
C ARG A 194 4.74 9.53 -21.42
N LEU A 195 3.97 10.61 -21.49
CA LEU A 195 4.30 11.88 -20.85
C LEU A 195 4.31 11.75 -19.32
N ALA A 196 3.32 11.06 -18.74
CA ALA A 196 3.28 10.75 -17.31
C ALA A 196 4.51 9.95 -16.87
N VAL A 197 4.86 8.89 -17.60
CA VAL A 197 6.07 8.09 -17.32
C VAL A 197 7.33 8.95 -17.36
N LYS A 198 7.46 9.81 -18.39
CA LYS A 198 8.59 10.75 -18.50
C LYS A 198 8.65 11.70 -17.30
N ALA A 199 7.51 12.22 -16.85
CA ALA A 199 7.44 13.09 -15.69
C ALA A 199 7.92 12.37 -14.41
N PHE A 200 7.41 11.16 -14.12
CA PHE A 200 7.83 10.38 -12.96
C PHE A 200 9.31 10.00 -13.00
N ARG A 201 9.85 9.60 -14.15
CA ARG A 201 11.28 9.34 -14.32
C ARG A 201 12.13 10.59 -14.11
N THR A 202 11.66 11.74 -14.58
CA THR A 202 12.36 13.02 -14.36
C THR A 202 12.38 13.39 -12.87
N ILE A 203 11.27 13.17 -12.15
CA ILE A 203 11.19 13.40 -10.71
C ILE A 203 12.14 12.44 -9.97
N GLU A 204 12.17 11.17 -10.35
CA GLU A 204 13.08 10.18 -9.77
C GLU A 204 14.55 10.58 -9.93
N ALA A 205 14.96 10.97 -11.14
CA ALA A 205 16.32 11.38 -11.45
C ALA A 205 16.72 12.68 -10.76
N GLN A 206 15.80 13.63 -10.62
CA GLN A 206 16.04 14.96 -10.08
C GLN A 206 15.51 15.17 -8.65
N ALA A 207 15.23 14.08 -7.91
CA ALA A 207 14.62 14.14 -6.58
C ALA A 207 15.37 15.03 -5.57
N HIS A 208 16.66 15.24 -5.76
CA HIS A 208 17.54 16.04 -4.90
C HIS A 208 17.47 17.55 -5.19
N THR A 209 16.89 17.98 -6.33
CA THR A 209 16.89 19.39 -6.75
C THR A 209 15.76 20.20 -6.08
N SER A 210 15.99 21.51 -5.92
CA SER A 210 14.97 22.46 -5.47
C SER A 210 14.08 22.91 -6.63
N LYS A 211 12.88 23.44 -6.31
CA LYS A 211 11.88 23.94 -7.29
C LYS A 211 11.50 22.92 -8.37
N LEU A 212 11.55 21.62 -8.02
CA LEU A 212 11.24 20.56 -8.97
C LEU A 212 9.78 20.61 -9.45
N THR A 213 8.84 20.99 -8.57
CA THR A 213 7.41 21.10 -8.92
C THR A 213 7.17 22.07 -10.06
N ASP A 214 7.77 23.28 -9.99
CA ASP A 214 7.61 24.32 -11.02
C ASP A 214 8.18 23.84 -12.36
N ARG A 215 9.36 23.23 -12.34
CA ARG A 215 10.01 22.70 -13.55
C ARG A 215 9.21 21.57 -14.21
N ILE A 216 8.64 20.66 -13.43
CA ILE A 216 7.78 19.59 -13.95
C ILE A 216 6.49 20.18 -14.52
N SER A 217 5.87 21.14 -13.84
CA SER A 217 4.67 21.84 -14.33
C SER A 217 4.92 22.54 -15.68
N GLU A 218 6.04 23.26 -15.81
CA GLU A 218 6.42 23.90 -17.08
C GLU A 218 6.66 22.87 -18.20
N MET A 219 7.36 21.77 -17.88
CA MET A 219 7.60 20.68 -18.84
C MET A 219 6.28 20.06 -19.31
N LEU A 220 5.37 19.77 -18.38
CA LEU A 220 4.06 19.18 -18.70
C LEU A 220 3.21 20.13 -19.53
N ALA A 221 3.16 21.41 -19.17
CA ALA A 221 2.40 22.42 -19.92
C ALA A 221 2.89 22.53 -21.37
N LYS A 222 4.22 22.53 -21.57
CA LYS A 222 4.82 22.61 -22.91
C LYS A 222 4.49 21.37 -23.75
N GLU A 223 4.73 20.19 -23.22
CA GLU A 223 4.52 18.93 -23.96
C GLU A 223 3.03 18.64 -24.19
N MET A 224 2.14 19.06 -23.28
CA MET A 224 0.69 18.97 -23.50
C MET A 224 0.22 19.91 -24.61
N ALA A 225 0.82 21.09 -24.73
CA ALA A 225 0.52 22.01 -25.85
C ALA A 225 0.96 21.41 -27.20
N GLU A 226 2.12 20.77 -27.25
CA GLU A 226 2.61 20.06 -28.44
C GLU A 226 1.70 18.85 -28.82
N ILE A 227 1.20 18.10 -27.83
CA ILE A 227 0.28 16.97 -28.08
C ILE A 227 -1.06 17.47 -28.62
N LYS A 228 -1.64 18.53 -28.02
CA LYS A 228 -2.90 19.12 -28.48
C LYS A 228 -2.77 19.76 -29.87
N GLY A 229 -1.64 20.37 -30.21
CA GLY A 229 -1.37 20.92 -31.54
C GLY A 229 -1.10 19.85 -32.61
N SER A 230 -0.84 18.61 -32.23
CA SER A 230 -0.57 17.49 -33.15
C SER A 230 -1.77 16.54 -33.35
N GLU A 231 -2.89 16.77 -32.70
CA GLU A 231 -4.15 16.08 -33.00
C GLU A 231 -4.81 16.84 -34.16
N PRO A 232 -5.04 16.21 -35.35
CA PRO A 232 -5.89 16.78 -36.37
C PRO A 232 -7.28 16.90 -35.74
N GLU A 233 -7.82 18.13 -35.76
CA GLU A 233 -9.24 18.35 -35.51
C GLU A 233 -10.00 17.36 -36.38
N LYS A 234 -10.67 16.38 -35.76
CA LYS A 234 -11.75 15.68 -36.43
C LYS A 234 -12.83 16.74 -36.62
N GLU A 235 -12.78 17.39 -37.78
CA GLU A 235 -13.94 18.07 -38.33
C GLU A 235 -15.10 17.07 -38.28
N VAL A 236 -16.02 17.31 -37.36
CA VAL A 236 -17.36 16.77 -37.45
C VAL A 236 -18.00 17.49 -38.61
N ASP A 237 -17.98 16.86 -39.79
CA ASP A 237 -18.74 17.28 -40.94
C ASP A 237 -20.22 17.41 -40.52
N PRO A 238 -20.82 18.60 -40.60
CA PRO A 238 -22.24 18.81 -40.36
C PRO A 238 -23.08 18.57 -41.61
N GLU A 239 -22.73 17.60 -42.45
CA GLU A 239 -23.43 17.34 -43.71
C GLU A 239 -23.79 15.84 -43.81
N GLU A 240 -24.79 15.45 -43.03
CA GLU A 240 -25.74 14.35 -43.36
C GLU A 240 -26.98 14.42 -42.48
N ALA A 241 -27.73 15.50 -42.63
CA ALA A 241 -29.11 15.60 -42.18
C ALA A 241 -29.93 16.31 -43.23
N SER A 242 -30.13 15.66 -44.34
CA SER A 242 -31.28 16.01 -45.21
C SER A 242 -31.62 14.84 -46.11
N VAL A 243 -32.92 14.57 -46.09
CA VAL A 243 -33.77 13.89 -47.09
C VAL A 243 -33.83 12.37 -47.06
N SER A 244 -34.91 11.85 -46.45
CA SER A 244 -36.02 11.33 -47.24
C SER A 244 -37.22 11.07 -46.34
N ASP A 245 -38.17 11.98 -46.54
CA ASP A 245 -39.59 11.83 -46.32
C ASP A 245 -40.08 10.70 -47.26
N ASP A 246 -40.69 9.66 -46.80
CA ASP A 246 -41.76 8.96 -47.48
C ASP A 246 -42.67 8.21 -46.50
N SER A 247 -43.87 8.67 -46.59
CA SER A 247 -45.12 8.25 -45.98
C SER A 247 -45.46 6.76 -46.18
N SER A 248 -45.92 6.10 -45.14
CA SER A 248 -47.13 5.29 -45.25
C SER A 248 -47.79 5.03 -43.88
N GLU A 249 -48.97 5.62 -43.74
CA GLU A 249 -50.03 5.31 -42.79
C GLU A 249 -50.28 3.79 -42.71
N VAL A 250 -50.49 3.27 -41.51
CA VAL A 250 -51.63 2.37 -41.21
C VAL A 250 -51.91 2.35 -39.70
N LYS A 251 -53.05 3.00 -39.34
CA LYS A 251 -54.09 2.66 -38.37
C LYS A 251 -53.74 1.90 -37.08
N ALA A 252 -54.08 2.59 -35.99
CA ALA A 252 -54.54 2.02 -34.73
C ALA A 252 -55.89 1.30 -34.88
N PRO A 253 -56.24 0.39 -33.96
CA PRO A 253 -57.35 0.76 -33.07
C PRO A 253 -57.06 0.54 -31.56
N ALA A 254 -57.87 1.28 -30.83
CA ALA A 254 -57.96 1.48 -29.41
C ALA A 254 -58.66 0.33 -28.65
N GLU A 255 -58.70 0.54 -27.34
CA GLU A 255 -59.52 -0.10 -26.26
C GLU A 255 -58.83 -1.33 -25.67
N ASP A 256 -58.52 -1.38 -24.36
CA ASP A 256 -59.39 -1.26 -23.21
C ASP A 256 -58.57 -1.19 -21.90
N ALA A 257 -58.90 -0.31 -20.97
CA ALA A 257 -58.63 -0.38 -19.55
C ALA A 257 -60.02 -0.58 -18.92
N PRO A 258 -60.18 -1.02 -17.68
CA PRO A 258 -59.32 -1.06 -16.48
C PRO A 258 -59.50 -2.33 -15.61
N ALA A 259 -58.65 -2.57 -14.65
CA ALA A 259 -59.02 -3.21 -13.39
C ALA A 259 -58.01 -2.93 -12.30
N GLU A 260 -58.40 -2.11 -11.35
CA GLU A 260 -57.82 -2.01 -10.01
C GLU A 260 -57.90 -3.38 -9.33
N VAL A 261 -56.79 -3.79 -8.73
CA VAL A 261 -56.78 -4.85 -7.73
C VAL A 261 -56.06 -4.29 -6.52
N GLU A 262 -56.87 -4.06 -5.48
CA GLU A 262 -56.47 -3.81 -4.12
C GLU A 262 -55.47 -4.89 -3.66
N SER A 263 -54.31 -4.50 -3.18
CA SER A 263 -53.43 -5.37 -2.45
C SER A 263 -53.66 -5.20 -0.95
N GLU A 264 -54.10 -6.27 -0.31
CA GLU A 264 -54.16 -6.45 1.12
C GLU A 264 -52.73 -6.34 1.73
N PRO A 265 -52.62 -5.81 2.93
CA PRO A 265 -51.33 -5.71 3.64
C PRO A 265 -50.89 -7.08 4.17
N GLU A 266 -49.63 -7.44 3.92
CA GLU A 266 -48.95 -8.58 4.51
C GLU A 266 -48.83 -8.40 6.05
N PRO A 267 -49.00 -9.49 6.83
CA PRO A 267 -48.86 -9.42 8.28
C PRO A 267 -47.39 -9.28 8.70
N GLU A 268 -47.19 -8.43 9.68
CA GLU A 268 -45.91 -8.24 10.38
C GLU A 268 -45.42 -9.57 11.01
N PRO A 269 -44.12 -9.88 10.99
CA PRO A 269 -43.57 -11.06 11.66
C PRO A 269 -43.61 -10.86 13.18
N GLU A 270 -44.18 -11.84 13.86
CA GLU A 270 -44.22 -11.97 15.32
C GLU A 270 -42.81 -11.97 15.90
N VAL A 271 -42.59 -11.12 16.89
CA VAL A 271 -41.39 -11.03 17.72
C VAL A 271 -41.39 -12.23 18.66
N GLU A 272 -40.51 -13.20 18.47
CA GLU A 272 -40.21 -14.21 19.48
C GLU A 272 -39.52 -13.59 20.70
N PRO A 273 -39.87 -13.97 21.92
CA PRO A 273 -39.26 -13.43 23.12
C PRO A 273 -37.84 -13.98 23.33
N GLU A 274 -36.93 -13.07 23.67
CA GLU A 274 -35.56 -13.35 24.11
C GLU A 274 -35.58 -14.30 25.33
N PRO A 275 -34.65 -15.29 25.42
CA PRO A 275 -34.46 -16.08 26.61
C PRO A 275 -33.79 -15.27 27.72
N GLU A 276 -34.41 -15.28 28.89
CA GLU A 276 -33.91 -14.68 30.12
C GLU A 276 -32.49 -15.20 30.48
N VAL A 277 -31.59 -14.25 30.69
CA VAL A 277 -30.25 -14.52 31.24
C VAL A 277 -30.40 -14.81 32.72
N VAL A 278 -30.22 -16.08 33.08
CA VAL A 278 -30.07 -16.49 34.49
C VAL A 278 -28.65 -16.18 34.92
N THR A 279 -28.52 -15.17 35.77
CA THR A 279 -27.26 -14.89 36.49
C THR A 279 -27.14 -15.87 37.65
N GLU A 280 -26.18 -16.81 37.54
CA GLU A 280 -25.70 -17.56 38.69
C GLU A 280 -24.22 -17.16 38.93
N ALA A 281 -24.08 -16.42 40.01
CA ALA A 281 -22.82 -16.04 40.58
C ALA A 281 -22.30 -17.20 41.42
N GLU A 282 -21.22 -17.81 41.01
CA GLU A 282 -20.43 -18.68 41.88
C GLU A 282 -18.99 -18.23 41.93
N LYS A 283 -18.62 -17.84 43.13
CA LYS A 283 -17.27 -17.46 43.53
C LYS A 283 -16.41 -18.72 43.57
N GLU A 284 -15.32 -18.77 42.81
CA GLU A 284 -14.19 -19.63 43.16
C GLU A 284 -12.92 -18.76 43.27
N GLU A 285 -12.31 -18.83 44.45
CA GLU A 285 -11.02 -18.25 44.80
C GLU A 285 -9.89 -18.97 44.06
N PRO A 286 -8.80 -18.32 43.69
CA PRO A 286 -7.64 -18.98 43.12
C PRO A 286 -6.80 -19.60 44.24
N ALA A 287 -6.55 -20.91 44.13
CA ALA A 287 -5.63 -21.64 44.97
C ALA A 287 -4.17 -21.22 44.70
N GLU A 288 -3.51 -20.82 45.77
CA GLU A 288 -2.06 -20.64 45.82
C GLU A 288 -1.33 -22.00 45.57
N VAL A 289 -0.57 -22.05 44.51
CA VAL A 289 0.43 -23.13 44.32
C VAL A 289 1.77 -22.56 44.76
N LYS A 290 2.20 -22.98 45.96
CA LYS A 290 3.58 -22.84 46.44
C LYS A 290 4.44 -23.82 45.62
N ALA A 291 5.38 -23.27 44.85
CA ALA A 291 6.49 -24.06 44.33
C ALA A 291 7.66 -23.90 45.31
N GLU A 292 8.02 -25.00 45.93
CA GLU A 292 9.24 -25.17 46.71
C GLU A 292 10.44 -25.17 45.76
N ALA A 293 11.41 -24.32 46.06
CA ALA A 293 12.71 -24.30 45.41
C ALA A 293 13.61 -25.35 46.14
N GLU A 294 13.94 -26.43 45.48
CA GLU A 294 15.07 -27.27 45.86
C GLU A 294 16.36 -26.66 45.34
N VAL A 295 17.17 -26.27 46.26
CA VAL A 295 18.58 -25.90 46.09
C VAL A 295 19.38 -27.20 45.97
N ILE A 296 20.01 -27.46 44.87
CA ILE A 296 21.04 -28.46 44.71
C ILE A 296 22.39 -27.73 44.62
N ASP A 297 23.13 -27.75 45.74
CA ASP A 297 24.55 -27.52 45.80
C ASP A 297 25.28 -28.75 45.25
N GLU A 298 26.01 -28.62 44.18
CA GLU A 298 27.09 -29.52 43.82
C GLU A 298 28.33 -28.70 43.51
N GLU A 299 29.20 -28.59 44.52
CA GLU A 299 30.60 -28.28 44.36
C GLU A 299 31.30 -29.50 43.73
N ASP A 300 31.86 -29.35 42.55
CA ASP A 300 32.86 -30.27 42.02
C ASP A 300 34.12 -29.54 41.67
N GLU A 301 35.13 -29.82 42.48
CA GLU A 301 36.53 -29.50 42.30
C GLU A 301 37.05 -30.03 40.98
N ILE A 302 37.59 -29.19 40.12
CA ILE A 302 38.46 -29.64 39.04
C ILE A 302 39.87 -29.15 39.31
N GLN A 303 40.69 -30.17 39.59
CA GLN A 303 42.13 -30.10 39.80
C GLN A 303 42.84 -29.51 38.58
N THR A 304 43.73 -28.60 38.87
CA THR A 304 44.82 -28.16 38.03
C THR A 304 45.83 -29.25 37.79
N GLU A 305 46.03 -29.71 36.56
CA GLU A 305 47.27 -30.37 36.14
C GLU A 305 48.10 -29.43 35.30
N GLU A 306 49.18 -28.97 35.90
CA GLU A 306 50.37 -28.46 35.24
C GLU A 306 51.04 -29.63 34.47
N VAL A 307 51.27 -29.45 33.21
CA VAL A 307 52.34 -30.20 32.48
C VAL A 307 53.26 -29.18 31.84
N SER A 308 54.43 -29.09 32.44
CA SER A 308 55.61 -28.44 31.93
C SER A 308 56.36 -29.37 30.94
N GLU A 309 57.08 -28.73 29.99
CA GLU A 309 58.28 -29.16 29.25
C GLU A 309 58.14 -30.25 28.17
N GLU A 310 58.32 -29.94 26.91
CA GLU A 310 59.62 -29.82 26.16
C GLU A 310 59.42 -29.08 24.83
#